data_95a5311b6d7a47f37d64bee4448a034f
#
_entry.id   95a5311b6d7a47f37d64bee4448a034f
#
_cell.length_a   1.000
_cell.length_b   1.000
_cell.length_c   1.000
_cell.angle_alpha   90.00
_cell.angle_beta   90.00
_cell.angle_gamma   90.00
#
_symmetry.space_group_name_H-M   'P 1'
#
loop_
_entity.id
_entity.type
_entity.pdbx_description
1 polymer ?
#
loop_
_entity_poly.entity_id
_entity_poly.type
_entity_poly.pdbx_seq_one_letter_code
_entity_poly.pdbx_strand_id
1 'polypeptide(L)'
;MRKEKMSGNLFDEIRSACQAVAERTLQVRIDYDRLASYAATLPLEEVARPTIDPSCHHIGHGEDTLSFFVILDTINFGSGYFPHLQKRPGMSGYFTIASFLTDYCKQNGPFSAQALVGLTTSDCAQIFVQDLVNPPIRELMECFAHALNDLGRFLLARFSGSFHSLIEEADCSAERLVRLLCAMPYFNDVEPYHGVDVPFYKRAQLMASD
;
A
#
# COMPACT_ATOMS: atom_id res chain seq x y z
N MET A 1 -24.37 10.20 12.18
CA MET A 1 -23.23 9.26 12.23
C MET A 1 -23.80 7.84 12.34
N ARG A 2 -23.94 7.12 11.22
CA ARG A 2 -24.31 5.70 11.22
C ARG A 2 -23.07 4.87 11.53
N LYS A 3 -23.04 4.25 12.70
CA LYS A 3 -22.18 3.09 12.95
C LYS A 3 -22.76 1.93 12.14
N GLU A 4 -22.33 1.75 10.91
CA GLU A 4 -22.58 0.49 10.22
C GLU A 4 -21.73 -0.57 10.91
N LYS A 5 -22.41 -1.49 11.55
CA LYS A 5 -21.86 -2.75 12.03
C LYS A 5 -21.44 -3.56 10.80
N MET A 6 -20.17 -3.53 10.43
CA MET A 6 -19.58 -4.58 9.61
C MET A 6 -19.53 -5.84 10.49
N SER A 7 -20.58 -6.65 10.46
CA SER A 7 -20.73 -7.85 11.31
C SER A 7 -20.24 -9.13 10.62
N GLY A 8 -19.60 -9.03 9.46
CA GLY A 8 -19.04 -10.14 8.68
C GLY A 8 -17.51 -10.20 8.75
N ASN A 9 -16.97 -11.35 8.39
CA ASN A 9 -15.53 -11.51 8.15
C ASN A 9 -15.17 -10.70 6.89
N LEU A 10 -14.25 -9.75 7.00
CA LEU A 10 -13.80 -8.90 5.89
C LEU A 10 -13.31 -9.72 4.69
N PHE A 11 -12.58 -10.79 4.94
CA PHE A 11 -12.05 -11.64 3.88
C PHE A 11 -13.17 -12.45 3.18
N ASP A 12 -14.25 -12.77 3.87
CA ASP A 12 -15.42 -13.41 3.23
C ASP A 12 -16.16 -12.42 2.33
N GLU A 13 -16.24 -11.14 2.73
CA GLU A 13 -16.79 -10.07 1.89
C GLU A 13 -15.95 -9.90 0.62
N ILE A 14 -14.62 -9.79 0.75
CA ILE A 14 -13.69 -9.67 -0.39
C ILE A 14 -13.80 -10.91 -1.30
N ARG A 15 -13.78 -12.12 -0.75
CA ARG A 15 -13.90 -13.36 -1.54
C ARG A 15 -15.21 -13.43 -2.29
N SER A 16 -16.32 -13.12 -1.63
CA SER A 16 -17.64 -13.11 -2.27
C SER A 16 -17.73 -12.09 -3.39
N ALA A 17 -17.14 -10.89 -3.20
CA ALA A 17 -17.06 -9.87 -4.23
C ALA A 17 -16.20 -10.33 -5.42
N CYS A 18 -15.03 -10.91 -5.17
CA CYS A 18 -14.15 -11.46 -6.21
C CYS A 18 -14.83 -12.62 -6.96
N GLN A 19 -15.56 -13.48 -6.27
CA GLN A 19 -16.32 -14.55 -6.91
C GLN A 19 -17.40 -13.99 -7.84
N ALA A 20 -18.15 -12.99 -7.39
CA ALA A 20 -19.17 -12.32 -8.21
C ALA A 20 -18.57 -11.68 -9.48
N VAL A 21 -17.35 -11.15 -9.41
CA VAL A 21 -16.60 -10.65 -10.57
C VAL A 21 -16.22 -11.80 -11.50
N ALA A 22 -15.68 -12.90 -10.97
CA ALA A 22 -15.28 -14.07 -11.75
C ALA A 22 -16.46 -14.72 -12.50
N GLU A 23 -17.64 -14.76 -11.87
CA GLU A 23 -18.86 -15.31 -12.47
C GLU A 23 -19.46 -14.40 -13.56
N ARG A 24 -19.23 -13.09 -13.48
CA ARG A 24 -19.81 -12.10 -14.40
C ARG A 24 -18.86 -11.64 -15.50
N THR A 25 -17.61 -12.07 -15.45
CA THR A 25 -16.62 -11.61 -16.43
C THR A 25 -16.93 -12.14 -17.84
N LEU A 26 -16.81 -11.24 -18.81
CA LEU A 26 -17.00 -11.56 -20.24
C LEU A 26 -15.67 -11.68 -20.99
N GLN A 27 -14.59 -11.20 -20.40
CA GLN A 27 -13.28 -11.07 -21.07
C GLN A 27 -12.23 -12.04 -20.54
N VAL A 28 -12.47 -12.63 -19.36
CA VAL A 28 -11.53 -13.53 -18.70
C VAL A 28 -12.23 -14.84 -18.37
N ARG A 29 -11.62 -15.96 -18.73
CA ARG A 29 -12.08 -17.29 -18.35
C ARG A 29 -11.07 -17.92 -17.40
N ILE A 30 -11.56 -18.37 -16.24
CA ILE A 30 -10.74 -19.11 -15.28
C ILE A 30 -10.85 -20.61 -15.61
N ASP A 31 -9.69 -21.23 -15.87
CA ASP A 31 -9.57 -22.67 -16.06
C ASP A 31 -9.23 -23.32 -14.72
N TYR A 32 -10.27 -23.76 -14.00
CA TYR A 32 -10.12 -24.31 -12.67
C TYR A 32 -9.36 -25.64 -12.64
N ASP A 33 -9.43 -26.44 -13.72
CA ASP A 33 -8.71 -27.72 -13.81
C ASP A 33 -7.20 -27.46 -13.90
N ARG A 34 -6.82 -26.45 -14.69
CA ARG A 34 -5.43 -26.00 -14.79
C ARG A 34 -4.93 -25.32 -13.53
N LEU A 35 -5.79 -24.61 -12.81
CA LEU A 35 -5.41 -23.90 -11.60
C LEU A 35 -4.86 -24.86 -10.54
N ALA A 36 -5.52 -25.99 -10.30
CA ALA A 36 -5.08 -27.00 -9.36
C ALA A 36 -3.71 -27.60 -9.75
N SER A 37 -3.56 -27.92 -11.04
CA SER A 37 -2.29 -28.44 -11.57
C SER A 37 -1.17 -27.42 -11.48
N TYR A 38 -1.43 -26.15 -11.77
CA TYR A 38 -0.47 -25.06 -11.65
C TYR A 38 -0.04 -24.85 -10.18
N ALA A 39 -1.00 -24.82 -9.27
CA ALA A 39 -0.70 -24.68 -7.84
C ALA A 39 0.23 -25.79 -7.30
N ALA A 40 0.06 -27.02 -7.80
CA ALA A 40 0.92 -28.13 -7.44
C ALA A 40 2.35 -28.05 -8.00
N THR A 41 2.58 -27.20 -9.01
CA THR A 41 3.91 -26.99 -9.61
C THR A 41 4.69 -25.82 -9.01
N LEU A 42 4.07 -25.05 -8.10
CA LEU A 42 4.75 -23.92 -7.48
C LEU A 42 5.88 -24.42 -6.56
N PRO A 43 7.11 -23.87 -6.72
CA PRO A 43 8.28 -24.30 -5.94
C PRO A 43 8.25 -23.65 -4.55
N LEU A 44 7.28 -24.04 -3.71
CA LEU A 44 7.07 -23.44 -2.39
C LEU A 44 8.29 -23.57 -1.47
N GLU A 45 9.13 -24.58 -1.70
CA GLU A 45 10.37 -24.80 -0.95
C GLU A 45 11.47 -23.80 -1.30
N GLU A 46 11.38 -23.20 -2.51
CA GLU A 46 12.34 -22.21 -3.02
C GLU A 46 11.94 -20.77 -2.67
N VAL A 47 10.78 -20.56 -2.05
CA VAL A 47 10.33 -19.23 -1.65
C VAL A 47 11.25 -18.71 -0.55
N ALA A 48 12.20 -17.87 -0.96
CA ALA A 48 13.04 -17.15 -0.01
C ALA A 48 12.18 -16.28 0.89
N ARG A 49 12.46 -16.28 2.18
CA ARG A 49 11.84 -15.31 3.08
C ARG A 49 12.27 -13.92 2.62
N PRO A 50 11.33 -12.95 2.50
CA PRO A 50 11.71 -11.59 2.18
C PRO A 50 12.73 -11.10 3.21
N THR A 51 13.86 -10.63 2.73
CA THR A 51 14.90 -10.03 3.58
C THR A 51 14.80 -8.51 3.44
N ILE A 52 14.75 -7.83 4.57
CA ILE A 52 14.92 -6.38 4.60
C ILE A 52 16.34 -6.07 4.13
N ASP A 53 16.46 -5.30 3.05
CA ASP A 53 17.75 -4.85 2.51
C ASP A 53 18.10 -3.47 3.07
N PRO A 54 19.11 -3.35 3.98
CA PRO A 54 19.48 -2.07 4.58
C PRO A 54 19.99 -1.03 3.58
N SER A 55 20.32 -1.43 2.35
CA SER A 55 20.71 -0.50 1.28
C SER A 55 19.50 0.24 0.69
N CYS A 56 18.33 -0.35 0.77
CA CYS A 56 17.09 0.17 0.19
C CYS A 56 16.02 0.51 1.25
N HIS A 57 16.15 -0.04 2.46
CA HIS A 57 15.18 0.16 3.54
C HIS A 57 15.83 0.83 4.74
N HIS A 58 15.18 1.86 5.26
CA HIS A 58 15.65 2.53 6.45
C HIS A 58 15.38 1.68 7.70
N ILE A 59 16.45 1.23 8.32
CA ILE A 59 16.40 0.52 9.60
C ILE A 59 16.95 1.48 10.66
N GLY A 60 16.03 2.12 11.37
CA GLY A 60 16.32 3.00 12.51
C GLY A 60 16.22 2.26 13.83
N HIS A 61 15.90 2.97 14.88
CA HIS A 61 15.63 2.41 16.21
C HIS A 61 14.12 2.43 16.49
N GLY A 62 13.54 1.27 16.80
CA GLY A 62 12.16 1.15 17.26
C GLY A 62 11.14 1.77 16.31
N GLU A 63 10.54 2.90 16.69
CA GLU A 63 9.48 3.58 15.94
C GLU A 63 9.93 4.10 14.56
N ASP A 64 11.21 4.38 14.36
CA ASP A 64 11.73 4.91 13.09
C ASP A 64 11.59 3.86 11.98
N THR A 65 11.91 2.60 12.26
CA THR A 65 11.74 1.49 11.32
C THR A 65 10.26 1.27 11.02
N LEU A 66 9.42 1.28 12.05
CA LEU A 66 7.98 1.08 11.91
C LEU A 66 7.36 2.18 11.04
N SER A 67 7.64 3.45 11.34
CA SER A 67 7.10 4.57 10.57
C SER A 67 7.57 4.54 9.11
N PHE A 68 8.84 4.15 8.87
CA PHE A 68 9.36 3.98 7.52
C PHE A 68 8.55 2.96 6.71
N PHE A 69 8.31 1.76 7.26
CA PHE A 69 7.55 0.72 6.54
C PHE A 69 6.08 1.12 6.36
N VAL A 70 5.43 1.65 7.38
CA VAL A 70 4.04 2.14 7.24
C VAL A 70 3.92 3.20 6.14
N ILE A 71 4.89 4.10 6.02
CA ILE A 71 4.93 5.13 4.96
C ILE A 71 5.22 4.49 3.60
N LEU A 72 6.23 3.61 3.50
CA LEU A 72 6.58 2.93 2.26
C LEU A 72 5.42 2.12 1.72
N ASP A 73 4.74 1.35 2.58
CA ASP A 73 3.64 0.48 2.17
C ASP A 73 2.37 1.28 1.85
N THR A 74 2.21 2.46 2.43
CA THR A 74 1.14 3.39 2.06
C THR A 74 1.24 3.81 0.59
N ILE A 75 2.43 3.88 0.02
CA ILE A 75 2.70 4.22 -1.39
C ILE A 75 3.15 3.02 -2.22
N ASN A 76 3.01 1.79 -1.70
CA ASN A 76 3.36 0.55 -2.42
C ASN A 76 2.31 0.19 -3.49
N PHE A 77 2.17 1.09 -4.46
CA PHE A 77 1.28 0.93 -5.60
C PHE A 77 1.86 1.65 -6.84
N GLY A 78 1.18 1.57 -7.97
CA GLY A 78 1.53 2.32 -9.17
C GLY A 78 2.60 1.63 -10.03
N SER A 79 2.73 0.30 -9.97
CA SER A 79 3.71 -0.44 -10.79
C SER A 79 3.52 -0.21 -12.30
N GLY A 80 2.33 0.16 -12.76
CA GLY A 80 2.06 0.55 -14.14
C GLY A 80 2.79 1.84 -14.58
N TYR A 81 3.13 2.71 -13.63
CA TYR A 81 3.91 3.93 -13.88
C TYR A 81 5.42 3.68 -13.86
N PHE A 82 5.89 2.55 -13.31
CA PHE A 82 7.32 2.27 -13.12
C PHE A 82 8.18 2.26 -14.40
N PRO A 83 7.66 1.97 -15.61
CA PRO A 83 8.42 2.20 -16.84
C PRO A 83 8.83 3.65 -17.07
N HIS A 84 8.11 4.61 -16.51
CA HIS A 84 8.34 6.06 -16.64
C HIS A 84 9.22 6.64 -15.54
N LEU A 85 9.48 5.88 -14.44
CA LEU A 85 10.33 6.34 -13.34
C LEU A 85 11.78 6.56 -13.76
N GLN A 86 12.38 7.63 -13.24
CA GLN A 86 13.83 7.79 -13.20
C GLN A 86 14.40 6.83 -12.16
N LYS A 87 14.74 5.62 -12.61
CA LYS A 87 15.22 4.57 -11.72
C LYS A 87 16.70 4.73 -11.38
N ARG A 88 17.06 4.32 -10.18
CA ARG A 88 18.48 4.13 -9.85
C ARG A 88 19.07 2.98 -10.66
N PRO A 89 20.34 3.09 -11.08
CA PRO A 89 20.98 2.04 -11.85
C PRO A 89 20.88 0.66 -11.16
N GLY A 90 20.42 -0.34 -11.91
CA GLY A 90 20.28 -1.72 -11.43
C GLY A 90 19.09 -1.98 -10.48
N MET A 91 18.26 -0.98 -10.17
CA MET A 91 17.12 -1.14 -9.27
C MET A 91 15.79 -1.28 -10.01
N SER A 92 14.86 -2.05 -9.42
CA SER A 92 13.45 -2.05 -9.81
C SER A 92 12.78 -0.72 -9.46
N GLY A 93 11.52 -0.52 -9.90
CA GLY A 93 10.75 0.66 -9.51
C GLY A 93 10.54 0.73 -7.99
N TYR A 94 10.16 -0.40 -7.37
CA TYR A 94 9.99 -0.50 -5.92
C TYR A 94 11.27 -0.13 -5.15
N PHE A 95 12.39 -0.79 -5.46
CA PHE A 95 13.66 -0.51 -4.78
C PHE A 95 14.16 0.92 -5.02
N THR A 96 13.86 1.51 -6.17
CA THR A 96 14.16 2.92 -6.42
C THR A 96 13.39 3.83 -5.45
N ILE A 97 12.07 3.64 -5.32
CA ILE A 97 11.24 4.42 -4.39
C ILE A 97 11.69 4.19 -2.95
N ALA A 98 11.84 2.94 -2.52
CA ALA A 98 12.29 2.59 -1.18
C ALA A 98 13.65 3.23 -0.84
N SER A 99 14.60 3.20 -1.78
CA SER A 99 15.94 3.78 -1.57
C SER A 99 15.92 5.30 -1.47
N PHE A 100 15.07 6.01 -2.23
CA PHE A 100 14.93 7.46 -2.10
C PHE A 100 14.28 7.84 -0.76
N LEU A 101 13.25 7.10 -0.34
CA LEU A 101 12.65 7.31 0.97
C LEU A 101 13.67 7.05 2.10
N THR A 102 14.50 6.01 1.95
CA THR A 102 15.60 5.70 2.87
C THR A 102 16.59 6.84 2.98
N ASP A 103 17.01 7.42 1.84
CA ASP A 103 17.94 8.55 1.86
C ASP A 103 17.31 9.78 2.52
N TYR A 104 16.04 10.03 2.25
CA TYR A 104 15.31 11.10 2.92
C TYR A 104 15.28 10.89 4.45
N CYS A 105 14.91 9.69 4.91
CA CYS A 105 14.87 9.39 6.34
C CYS A 105 16.24 9.46 7.02
N LYS A 106 17.31 9.05 6.34
CA LYS A 106 18.69 9.19 6.86
C LYS A 106 19.12 10.64 7.03
N GLN A 107 18.64 11.54 6.20
CA GLN A 107 19.02 12.96 6.23
C GLN A 107 18.15 13.79 7.15
N ASN A 108 16.86 13.48 7.23
CA ASN A 108 15.85 14.34 7.87
C ASN A 108 15.15 13.67 9.06
N GLY A 109 15.39 12.38 9.29
CA GLY A 109 14.56 11.54 10.15
C GLY A 109 13.27 11.09 9.45
N PRO A 110 12.52 10.15 10.06
CA PRO A 110 11.24 9.70 9.54
C PRO A 110 10.18 10.82 9.61
N PHE A 111 9.20 10.77 8.72
CA PHE A 111 8.10 11.73 8.74
C PHE A 111 7.23 11.57 9.99
N SER A 112 6.87 12.70 10.60
CA SER A 112 5.75 12.72 11.53
C SER A 112 4.42 12.72 10.79
N ALA A 113 3.34 12.28 11.46
CA ALA A 113 1.99 12.35 10.89
C ALA A 113 1.60 13.79 10.48
N GLN A 114 2.04 14.79 11.21
CA GLN A 114 1.80 16.21 10.88
C GLN A 114 2.53 16.62 9.59
N ALA A 115 3.75 16.15 9.38
CA ALA A 115 4.51 16.44 8.15
C ALA A 115 3.85 15.79 6.91
N LEU A 116 3.30 14.57 7.06
CA LEU A 116 2.62 13.87 5.96
C LEU A 116 1.41 14.65 5.44
N VAL A 117 0.63 15.31 6.30
CA VAL A 117 -0.58 16.05 5.91
C VAL A 117 -0.29 17.17 4.90
N GLY A 118 0.90 17.77 4.97
CA GLY A 118 1.29 18.92 4.16
C GLY A 118 2.03 18.58 2.86
N LEU A 119 2.31 17.31 2.59
CA LEU A 119 3.07 16.92 1.39
C LEU A 119 2.31 17.25 0.11
N THR A 120 2.99 17.90 -0.81
CA THR A 120 2.51 18.22 -2.15
C THR A 120 3.08 17.27 -3.20
N THR A 121 2.53 17.30 -4.41
CA THR A 121 3.09 16.59 -5.58
C THR A 121 4.55 16.98 -5.82
N SER A 122 4.89 18.28 -5.62
CA SER A 122 6.26 18.78 -5.77
C SER A 122 7.19 18.22 -4.69
N ASP A 123 6.73 18.11 -3.45
CA ASP A 123 7.53 17.52 -2.36
C ASP A 123 7.80 16.05 -2.64
N CYS A 124 6.78 15.29 -3.07
CA CYS A 124 6.97 13.90 -3.48
C CYS A 124 7.98 13.78 -4.64
N ALA A 125 7.89 14.64 -5.65
CA ALA A 125 8.84 14.64 -6.75
C ALA A 125 10.27 14.93 -6.29
N GLN A 126 10.46 15.81 -5.33
CA GLN A 126 11.77 16.10 -4.74
C GLN A 126 12.30 14.91 -3.91
N ILE A 127 11.47 14.32 -3.05
CA ILE A 127 11.83 13.17 -2.21
C ILE A 127 12.23 11.98 -3.09
N PHE A 128 11.45 11.68 -4.13
CA PHE A 128 11.67 10.52 -5.01
C PHE A 128 12.51 10.84 -6.23
N VAL A 129 13.06 12.06 -6.34
CA VAL A 129 13.95 12.54 -7.43
C VAL A 129 13.30 12.27 -8.80
N GLN A 130 12.09 12.79 -8.99
CA GLN A 130 11.30 12.58 -10.21
C GLN A 130 11.00 13.89 -10.93
N ASP A 131 10.87 13.84 -12.26
CA ASP A 131 10.55 14.99 -13.08
C ASP A 131 9.06 15.09 -13.39
N LEU A 132 8.42 16.18 -12.94
CA LEU A 132 7.00 16.44 -13.14
C LEU A 132 6.63 16.89 -14.58
N VAL A 133 7.59 17.09 -15.45
CA VAL A 133 7.32 17.35 -16.88
C VAL A 133 6.70 16.10 -17.53
N ASN A 134 7.06 14.92 -17.08
CA ASN A 134 6.49 13.64 -17.53
C ASN A 134 5.09 13.43 -16.91
N PRO A 135 3.99 13.45 -17.71
CA PRO A 135 2.62 13.37 -17.17
C PRO A 135 2.33 12.12 -16.32
N PRO A 136 2.70 10.89 -16.72
CA PRO A 136 2.56 9.70 -15.88
C PRO A 136 3.25 9.82 -14.52
N ILE A 137 4.42 10.44 -14.47
CA ILE A 137 5.16 10.65 -13.22
C ILE A 137 4.49 11.71 -12.35
N ARG A 138 4.00 12.78 -12.95
CA ARG A 138 3.22 13.79 -12.21
C ARG A 138 2.00 13.15 -11.53
N GLU A 139 1.25 12.33 -12.26
CA GLU A 139 0.10 11.60 -11.74
C GLU A 139 0.49 10.67 -10.59
N LEU A 140 1.57 9.90 -10.73
CA LEU A 140 2.07 9.03 -9.66
C LEU A 140 2.47 9.82 -8.40
N MET A 141 3.17 10.95 -8.56
CA MET A 141 3.57 11.79 -7.42
C MET A 141 2.36 12.46 -6.75
N GLU A 142 1.32 12.80 -7.51
CA GLU A 142 0.04 13.28 -6.97
C GLU A 142 -0.65 12.19 -6.17
N CYS A 143 -0.71 10.95 -6.68
CA CYS A 143 -1.25 9.80 -5.95
C CYS A 143 -0.48 9.54 -4.65
N PHE A 144 0.84 9.63 -4.66
CA PHE A 144 1.66 9.48 -3.46
C PHE A 144 1.35 10.57 -2.43
N ALA A 145 1.28 11.83 -2.85
CA ALA A 145 0.92 12.94 -1.97
C ALA A 145 -0.45 12.72 -1.32
N HIS A 146 -1.46 12.33 -2.10
CA HIS A 146 -2.80 12.04 -1.58
C HIS A 146 -2.80 10.91 -0.56
N ALA A 147 -2.14 9.77 -0.86
CA ALA A 147 -2.07 8.63 0.05
C ALA A 147 -1.38 8.99 1.37
N LEU A 148 -0.26 9.71 1.30
CA LEU A 148 0.49 10.15 2.48
C LEU A 148 -0.28 11.20 3.30
N ASN A 149 -0.98 12.12 2.64
CA ASN A 149 -1.84 13.08 3.34
C ASN A 149 -2.99 12.38 4.08
N ASP A 150 -3.61 11.37 3.48
CA ASP A 150 -4.68 10.61 4.13
C ASP A 150 -4.14 9.82 5.32
N LEU A 151 -2.97 9.20 5.20
CA LEU A 151 -2.30 8.54 6.32
C LEU A 151 -2.04 9.53 7.46
N GLY A 152 -1.47 10.69 7.17
CA GLY A 152 -1.20 11.72 8.17
C GLY A 152 -2.47 12.16 8.91
N ARG A 153 -3.54 12.47 8.16
CA ARG A 153 -4.84 12.85 8.75
C ARG A 153 -5.44 11.73 9.60
N PHE A 154 -5.35 10.50 9.13
CA PHE A 154 -5.87 9.33 9.83
C PHE A 154 -5.14 9.10 11.16
N LEU A 155 -3.81 9.14 11.14
CA LEU A 155 -3.00 9.01 12.35
C LEU A 155 -3.29 10.12 13.37
N LEU A 156 -3.37 11.38 12.92
CA LEU A 156 -3.69 12.51 13.81
C LEU A 156 -5.09 12.38 14.41
N ALA A 157 -6.07 11.99 13.62
CA ALA A 157 -7.47 11.95 14.06
C ALA A 157 -7.76 10.78 15.01
N ARG A 158 -7.07 9.63 14.87
CA ARG A 158 -7.41 8.41 15.61
C ARG A 158 -6.33 7.95 16.58
N PHE A 159 -5.07 8.28 16.32
CA PHE A 159 -3.92 7.71 17.03
C PHE A 159 -2.99 8.81 17.60
N SER A 160 -3.47 10.05 17.70
CA SER A 160 -2.68 11.18 18.17
C SER A 160 -1.34 11.35 17.42
N GLY A 161 -1.30 10.92 16.16
CA GLY A 161 -0.12 10.96 15.31
C GLY A 161 0.85 9.79 15.44
N SER A 162 0.54 8.79 16.27
CA SER A 162 1.42 7.64 16.54
C SER A 162 1.23 6.52 15.52
N PHE A 163 2.29 6.13 14.83
CA PHE A 163 2.34 4.94 13.99
C PHE A 163 2.26 3.66 14.83
N HIS A 164 2.92 3.66 15.99
CA HIS A 164 2.91 2.53 16.91
C HIS A 164 1.49 2.21 17.39
N SER A 165 0.71 3.21 17.77
CA SER A 165 -0.66 3.01 18.25
C SER A 165 -1.60 2.44 17.17
N LEU A 166 -1.36 2.74 15.89
CA LEU A 166 -2.09 2.10 14.78
C LEU A 166 -1.83 0.58 14.75
N ILE A 167 -0.56 0.18 14.88
CA ILE A 167 -0.17 -1.23 14.82
C ILE A 167 -0.61 -1.96 16.10
N GLU A 168 -0.50 -1.32 17.27
CA GLU A 168 -1.02 -1.89 18.52
C GLU A 168 -2.53 -2.15 18.47
N GLU A 169 -3.33 -1.21 17.90
CA GLU A 169 -4.77 -1.41 17.76
C GLU A 169 -5.12 -2.58 16.84
N ALA A 170 -4.25 -2.92 15.90
CA ALA A 170 -4.41 -4.10 15.06
C ALA A 170 -4.20 -5.42 15.81
N ASP A 171 -3.53 -5.42 16.97
CA ASP A 171 -3.39 -6.55 17.88
C ASP A 171 -2.87 -7.83 17.18
N CYS A 172 -1.77 -7.70 16.44
CA CYS A 172 -1.15 -8.76 15.64
C CYS A 172 -2.10 -9.41 14.60
N SER A 173 -3.14 -8.71 14.17
CA SER A 173 -4.09 -9.21 13.18
C SER A 173 -4.05 -8.38 11.90
N ALA A 174 -3.59 -8.99 10.80
CA ALA A 174 -3.62 -8.37 9.47
C ALA A 174 -5.06 -7.98 9.06
N GLU A 175 -6.06 -8.82 9.38
CA GLU A 175 -7.46 -8.48 9.11
C GLU A 175 -7.91 -7.22 9.86
N ARG A 176 -7.56 -7.08 11.14
CA ARG A 176 -7.88 -5.88 11.91
C ARG A 176 -7.16 -4.66 11.35
N LEU A 177 -5.91 -4.81 10.94
CA LEU A 177 -5.16 -3.71 10.30
C LEU A 177 -5.85 -3.27 9.00
N VAL A 178 -6.24 -4.20 8.12
CA VAL A 178 -7.00 -3.86 6.90
C VAL A 178 -8.28 -3.10 7.24
N ARG A 179 -9.06 -3.55 8.24
CA ARG A 179 -10.28 -2.86 8.67
C ARG A 179 -10.03 -1.44 9.16
N LEU A 180 -8.92 -1.21 9.88
CA LEU A 180 -8.51 0.12 10.33
C LEU A 180 -8.16 1.01 9.15
N LEU A 181 -7.35 0.47 8.22
CA LEU A 181 -6.86 1.18 7.04
C LEU A 181 -7.97 1.56 6.05
N CYS A 182 -9.01 0.72 5.90
CA CYS A 182 -10.17 1.02 5.06
C CYS A 182 -10.95 2.28 5.51
N ALA A 183 -10.69 2.81 6.71
CA ALA A 183 -11.23 4.10 7.12
C ALA A 183 -10.57 5.30 6.43
N MET A 184 -9.41 5.11 5.79
CA MET A 184 -8.77 6.14 4.99
C MET A 184 -9.40 6.18 3.59
N PRO A 185 -9.77 7.37 3.06
CA PRO A 185 -10.41 7.48 1.74
C PRO A 185 -9.59 6.81 0.63
N TYR A 186 -8.28 6.99 0.64
CA TYR A 186 -7.39 6.44 -0.39
C TYR A 186 -7.25 4.91 -0.33
N PHE A 187 -7.55 4.28 0.80
CA PHE A 187 -7.49 2.83 1.01
C PHE A 187 -8.86 2.14 0.93
N ASN A 188 -9.94 2.93 0.87
CA ASN A 188 -11.29 2.43 0.71
C ASN A 188 -11.58 2.19 -0.78
N ASP A 189 -10.82 1.28 -1.40
CA ASP A 189 -10.95 0.94 -2.81
C ASP A 189 -12.13 -0.01 -3.03
N VAL A 190 -13.26 0.58 -3.37
CA VAL A 190 -14.49 -0.09 -3.78
C VAL A 190 -14.80 0.35 -5.20
N GLU A 191 -14.83 -0.59 -6.15
CA GLU A 191 -15.02 -0.29 -7.56
C GLU A 191 -16.34 -0.90 -8.09
N PRO A 192 -17.10 -0.17 -8.91
CA PRO A 192 -18.29 -0.72 -9.50
C PRO A 192 -17.96 -1.70 -10.64
N TYR A 193 -18.55 -2.89 -10.61
CA TYR A 193 -18.44 -3.88 -11.68
C TYR A 193 -19.79 -4.49 -12.01
N HIS A 194 -20.29 -4.28 -13.24
CA HIS A 194 -21.60 -4.77 -13.69
C HIS A 194 -22.76 -4.53 -12.70
N GLY A 195 -22.80 -3.31 -12.12
CA GLY A 195 -23.87 -2.87 -11.21
C GLY A 195 -23.77 -3.40 -9.78
N VAL A 196 -22.62 -3.95 -9.38
CA VAL A 196 -22.28 -4.29 -8.00
C VAL A 196 -21.04 -3.53 -7.57
N ASP A 197 -21.03 -3.06 -6.33
CA ASP A 197 -19.83 -2.54 -5.70
C ASP A 197 -18.94 -3.70 -5.27
N VAL A 198 -17.66 -3.65 -5.66
CA VAL A 198 -16.66 -4.66 -5.37
C VAL A 198 -15.66 -4.09 -4.38
N PRO A 199 -15.81 -4.38 -3.08
CA PRO A 199 -14.84 -4.02 -2.06
C PRO A 199 -13.62 -4.93 -2.19
N PHE A 200 -12.55 -4.42 -2.74
CA PHE A 200 -11.32 -5.16 -2.92
C PHE A 200 -10.24 -4.81 -1.87
N TYR A 201 -10.21 -3.54 -1.44
CA TYR A 201 -9.28 -3.03 -0.42
C TYR A 201 -7.82 -3.43 -0.65
N LYS A 202 -7.38 -3.42 -1.91
CA LYS A 202 -6.06 -3.95 -2.29
C LYS A 202 -4.92 -3.23 -1.58
N ARG A 203 -4.97 -1.90 -1.51
CA ARG A 203 -3.91 -1.11 -0.86
C ARG A 203 -3.80 -1.42 0.62
N ALA A 204 -4.95 -1.51 1.30
CA ALA A 204 -4.98 -1.90 2.71
C ALA A 204 -4.46 -3.33 2.93
N GLN A 205 -4.79 -4.26 2.03
CA GLN A 205 -4.29 -5.64 2.11
C GLN A 205 -2.78 -5.71 1.88
N LEU A 206 -2.23 -4.96 0.91
CA LEU A 206 -0.79 -4.92 0.67
C LEU A 206 -0.04 -4.42 1.90
N MET A 207 -0.45 -3.29 2.47
CA MET A 207 0.17 -2.74 3.67
C MET A 207 0.08 -3.67 4.89
N ALA A 208 -0.97 -4.48 4.99
CA ALA A 208 -1.12 -5.40 6.11
C ALA A 208 -0.41 -6.75 5.90
N SER A 209 0.12 -7.01 4.70
CA SER A 209 0.85 -8.24 4.38
C SER A 209 2.37 -8.10 4.54
N ASP A 210 2.88 -6.89 4.47
CA ASP A 210 4.30 -6.54 4.60
C ASP A 210 4.65 -6.20 6.05
#